data_6cde5d86e9cb1a72c9325d32eb8d42a3
#
_entry.id   6cde5d86e9cb1a72c9325d32eb8d42a3
#
_cell.length_a   1.000
_cell.length_b   1.000
_cell.length_c   1.000
_cell.angle_alpha   90.00
_cell.angle_beta   90.00
_cell.angle_gamma   90.00
#
_symmetry.space_group_name_H-M   'P 1'
#
loop_
_entity.id
_entity.type
_entity.pdbx_description
1 polymer ?
#
loop_
_entity_poly.entity_id
_entity_poly.type
_entity_poly.pdbx_seq_one_letter_code
_entity_poly.pdbx_strand_id
1 'polypeptide(L)'
;VKILRYLQNRKQTYYPAHHPKSLYAFYRYKQAAFREWKDLYVKGILNETQRRFFEPQGAEELYDLSLDPYETKNLATDPAYRSTLKDLRILLKEKLLEENDLGFYPECVWLEQGEQNPTSFGKKNKDKIKKYSDIADLEMSSFREAKPAICKALTSSDPVERYWGATVCASFGEEAVSLYKELEQLLGDSQAFVKSRAVVALSRMGKVNPVAVMKEALQVAGSGAESLLILNDITYLHEE
;
A
#
# COMPACT_ATOMS: atom_id res chain seq x y z
N VAL A 1 -7.11 4.66 -3.44
CA VAL A 1 -6.59 6.04 -3.40
C VAL A 1 -5.20 6.00 -2.80
N LYS A 2 -4.19 6.37 -3.60
CA LYS A 2 -2.82 6.50 -3.14
C LYS A 2 -2.72 7.73 -2.27
N ILE A 3 -2.62 7.58 -0.98
CA ILE A 3 -2.24 8.68 -0.11
C ILE A 3 -0.72 8.79 -0.18
N LEU A 4 -0.23 9.76 -0.94
CA LEU A 4 1.18 10.12 -0.93
C LEU A 4 1.50 10.74 0.43
N ARG A 5 2.10 9.95 1.30
CA ARG A 5 2.70 10.45 2.52
C ARG A 5 4.14 10.79 2.19
N TYR A 6 4.50 12.04 2.25
CA TYR A 6 5.87 12.47 2.00
C TYR A 6 6.30 13.54 2.98
N LEU A 7 7.58 13.59 3.23
CA LEU A 7 8.24 14.71 3.88
C LEU A 7 9.12 15.43 2.88
N GLN A 8 8.90 16.72 2.75
CA GLN A 8 9.76 17.59 1.97
C GLN A 8 10.36 18.66 2.88
N ASN A 9 11.68 18.76 2.87
CA ASN A 9 12.41 19.89 3.40
C ASN A 9 13.09 20.65 2.24
N ARG A 10 13.80 21.75 2.55
CA ARG A 10 14.47 22.56 1.52
C ARG A 10 15.52 21.81 0.68
N LYS A 11 15.96 20.63 1.08
CA LYS A 11 17.04 19.88 0.46
C LYS A 11 16.67 18.46 0.05
N GLN A 12 15.64 17.87 0.67
CA GLN A 12 15.35 16.44 0.52
C GLN A 12 13.85 16.19 0.43
N THR A 13 13.48 15.22 -0.39
CA THR A 13 12.12 14.66 -0.43
C THR A 13 12.20 13.17 -0.15
N TYR A 14 11.32 12.69 0.72
CA TYR A 14 11.19 11.30 1.08
C TYR A 14 9.77 10.81 0.82
N TYR A 15 9.65 9.72 0.08
CA TYR A 15 8.40 9.05 -0.22
C TYR A 15 8.46 7.62 0.29
N PRO A 16 7.67 7.23 1.32
CA PRO A 16 7.41 5.83 1.57
C PRO A 16 6.43 5.34 0.50
N ALA A 17 6.81 4.32 -0.23
CA ALA A 17 5.99 3.79 -1.29
C ALA A 17 5.03 2.72 -0.78
N HIS A 18 3.93 3.11 -0.17
CA HIS A 18 2.79 2.21 0.02
C HIS A 18 1.94 2.25 -1.25
N HIS A 19 2.12 1.28 -2.16
CA HIS A 19 1.56 1.38 -3.49
C HIS A 19 0.69 0.24 -3.94
N PRO A 20 -0.58 0.49 -4.24
CA PRO A 20 -1.17 -0.04 -5.45
C PRO A 20 -1.02 0.98 -6.59
N LYS A 21 -0.69 0.50 -7.78
CA LYS A 21 -0.71 1.29 -9.00
C LYS A 21 -2.06 1.99 -9.10
N SER A 22 -2.03 3.27 -9.37
CA SER A 22 -3.11 4.20 -9.17
C SER A 22 -4.36 3.89 -10.01
N LEU A 23 -5.50 3.88 -9.37
CA LEU A 23 -6.86 3.91 -9.94
C LEU A 23 -7.17 5.05 -10.91
N TYR A 24 -6.32 6.04 -11.00
CA TYR A 24 -6.45 7.12 -11.98
C TYR A 24 -6.01 6.70 -13.39
N ALA A 25 -5.70 5.44 -13.63
CA ALA A 25 -5.32 4.91 -14.94
C ALA A 25 -6.34 5.29 -16.01
N PHE A 26 -7.65 5.15 -15.74
CA PHE A 26 -8.70 5.47 -16.71
C PHE A 26 -8.64 6.92 -17.22
N TYR A 27 -8.44 7.91 -16.36
CA TYR A 27 -8.31 9.31 -16.75
C TYR A 27 -7.01 9.59 -17.50
N ARG A 28 -5.93 8.93 -17.12
CA ARG A 28 -4.63 9.05 -17.81
C ARG A 28 -4.69 8.52 -19.23
N TYR A 29 -5.37 7.41 -19.48
CA TYR A 29 -5.56 6.86 -20.83
C TYR A 29 -6.38 7.74 -21.75
N LYS A 30 -7.17 8.70 -21.23
CA LYS A 30 -7.84 9.73 -22.05
C LYS A 30 -6.88 10.81 -22.56
N GLN A 31 -5.71 10.97 -21.94
CA GLN A 31 -4.70 11.94 -22.36
C GLN A 31 -3.82 11.35 -23.45
N ALA A 32 -3.76 12.05 -24.61
CA ALA A 32 -2.97 11.59 -25.75
C ALA A 32 -1.48 11.42 -25.40
N ALA A 33 -0.91 12.38 -24.65
CA ALA A 33 0.48 12.33 -24.20
C ALA A 33 0.79 11.10 -23.34
N PHE A 34 -0.14 10.70 -22.46
CA PHE A 34 0.06 9.51 -21.63
C PHE A 34 0.02 8.23 -22.47
N ARG A 35 -0.90 8.13 -23.45
CA ARG A 35 -0.98 6.98 -24.35
C ARG A 35 0.30 6.84 -25.16
N GLU A 36 0.77 7.93 -25.76
CA GLU A 36 2.02 7.94 -26.50
C GLU A 36 3.21 7.51 -25.62
N TRP A 37 3.31 8.05 -24.39
CA TRP A 37 4.36 7.67 -23.45
C TRP A 37 4.31 6.19 -23.08
N LYS A 38 3.10 5.63 -22.85
CA LYS A 38 2.94 4.19 -22.61
C LYS A 38 3.30 3.35 -23.83
N ASP A 39 2.92 3.78 -25.03
CA ASP A 39 3.29 3.09 -26.28
C ASP A 39 4.82 3.05 -26.48
N LEU A 40 5.51 4.13 -26.16
CA LEU A 40 6.96 4.21 -26.18
C LEU A 40 7.60 3.30 -25.12
N TYR A 41 6.99 3.18 -23.93
CA TYR A 41 7.40 2.22 -22.91
C TYR A 41 7.31 0.77 -23.39
N VAL A 42 6.16 0.39 -23.95
CA VAL A 42 5.95 -0.97 -24.50
C VAL A 42 6.93 -1.29 -25.63
N LYS A 43 7.29 -0.30 -26.45
CA LYS A 43 8.29 -0.42 -27.51
C LYS A 43 9.74 -0.47 -27.00
N GLY A 44 9.98 -0.27 -25.71
CA GLY A 44 11.33 -0.24 -25.12
C GLY A 44 12.20 0.94 -25.54
N ILE A 45 11.60 2.06 -25.98
CA ILE A 45 12.30 3.24 -26.51
C ILE A 45 12.67 4.24 -25.41
N LEU A 46 11.99 4.18 -24.27
CA LEU A 46 12.20 5.11 -23.16
C LEU A 46 13.57 4.90 -22.47
N ASN A 47 14.21 6.00 -22.07
CA ASN A 47 15.37 5.93 -21.21
C ASN A 47 14.99 5.53 -19.77
N GLU A 48 15.97 5.27 -18.90
CA GLU A 48 15.75 4.80 -17.52
C GLU A 48 14.84 5.73 -16.72
N THR A 49 15.06 7.04 -16.75
CA THR A 49 14.24 8.02 -16.03
C THR A 49 12.78 8.03 -16.52
N GLN A 50 12.59 7.94 -17.85
CA GLN A 50 11.28 7.98 -18.45
C GLN A 50 10.45 6.72 -18.18
N ARG A 51 11.09 5.53 -18.18
CA ARG A 51 10.39 4.25 -17.97
C ARG A 51 10.04 4.00 -16.50
N ARG A 52 10.75 4.63 -15.54
CA ARG A 52 10.58 4.44 -14.11
C ARG A 52 9.14 4.63 -13.63
N PHE A 53 8.37 5.50 -14.29
CA PHE A 53 6.95 5.69 -13.99
C PHE A 53 6.11 4.41 -14.17
N PHE A 54 6.48 3.55 -15.12
CA PHE A 54 5.76 2.31 -15.46
C PHE A 54 6.32 1.08 -14.74
N GLU A 55 7.47 1.21 -14.11
CA GLU A 55 8.14 0.12 -13.41
C GLU A 55 7.69 0.05 -11.93
N PRO A 56 7.82 -1.14 -11.29
CA PRO A 56 7.58 -1.27 -9.86
C PRO A 56 8.47 -0.30 -9.08
N GLN A 57 7.86 0.46 -8.17
CA GLN A 57 8.59 1.35 -7.27
C GLN A 57 9.10 0.55 -6.06
N GLY A 58 10.27 0.92 -5.54
CA GLY A 58 10.77 0.38 -4.27
C GLY A 58 9.88 0.76 -3.09
N ALA A 59 10.14 0.15 -1.93
CA ALA A 59 9.41 0.45 -0.70
C ALA A 59 9.58 1.90 -0.24
N GLU A 60 10.67 2.55 -0.65
CA GLU A 60 10.98 3.94 -0.31
C GLU A 60 11.72 4.65 -1.42
N GLU A 61 11.55 5.97 -1.46
CA GLU A 61 12.29 6.85 -2.34
C GLU A 61 12.84 8.05 -1.55
N LEU A 62 14.09 8.40 -1.79
CA LEU A 62 14.77 9.56 -1.19
C LEU A 62 15.52 10.33 -2.27
N TYR A 63 15.36 11.63 -2.29
CA TYR A 63 16.00 12.51 -3.26
C TYR A 63 16.67 13.68 -2.58
N ASP A 64 17.84 14.10 -3.08
CA ASP A 64 18.52 15.33 -2.68
C ASP A 64 18.21 16.44 -3.70
N LEU A 65 17.26 17.30 -3.39
CA LEU A 65 16.79 18.35 -4.29
C LEU A 65 17.84 19.41 -4.63
N SER A 66 18.93 19.50 -3.87
CA SER A 66 20.01 20.41 -4.16
C SER A 66 20.91 19.92 -5.31
N LEU A 67 20.95 18.59 -5.49
CA LEU A 67 21.74 17.92 -6.54
C LEU A 67 20.85 17.40 -7.67
N ASP A 68 19.63 17.05 -7.36
CA ASP A 68 18.67 16.42 -8.27
C ASP A 68 17.26 17.04 -8.10
N PRO A 69 17.03 18.25 -8.62
CA PRO A 69 15.76 18.96 -8.48
C PRO A 69 14.59 18.27 -9.20
N TYR A 70 14.87 17.30 -10.07
CA TYR A 70 13.85 16.54 -10.82
C TYR A 70 13.58 15.15 -10.24
N GLU A 71 14.17 14.81 -9.09
CA GLU A 71 13.94 13.53 -8.41
C GLU A 71 14.18 12.30 -9.32
N THR A 72 15.29 12.35 -10.08
CA THR A 72 15.63 11.31 -11.06
C THR A 72 16.49 10.19 -10.48
N LYS A 73 17.18 10.42 -9.37
CA LYS A 73 18.08 9.47 -8.72
C LYS A 73 17.60 9.12 -7.31
N ASN A 74 16.98 7.95 -7.15
CA ASN A 74 16.56 7.47 -5.83
C ASN A 74 17.78 7.10 -4.97
N LEU A 75 17.94 7.72 -3.80
CA LEU A 75 19.03 7.54 -2.84
C LEU A 75 18.66 6.62 -1.67
N ALA A 76 17.45 6.03 -1.65
CA ALA A 76 16.99 5.22 -0.52
C ALA A 76 17.87 3.99 -0.24
N THR A 77 18.57 3.46 -1.25
CA THR A 77 19.50 2.34 -1.11
C THR A 77 20.95 2.75 -0.95
N ASP A 78 21.27 4.03 -1.04
CA ASP A 78 22.65 4.54 -0.92
C ASP A 78 23.09 4.55 0.55
N PRO A 79 24.18 3.83 0.92
CA PRO A 79 24.69 3.81 2.28
C PRO A 79 25.01 5.17 2.88
N ALA A 80 25.41 6.15 2.03
CA ALA A 80 25.75 7.51 2.47
C ALA A 80 24.53 8.26 3.05
N TYR A 81 23.32 7.88 2.63
CA TYR A 81 22.07 8.52 3.05
C TYR A 81 21.28 7.69 4.10
N ARG A 82 21.82 6.58 4.59
CA ARG A 82 21.13 5.67 5.54
C ARG A 82 20.66 6.40 6.81
N SER A 83 21.46 7.29 7.38
CA SER A 83 21.07 8.07 8.56
C SER A 83 19.92 9.01 8.23
N THR A 84 20.04 9.77 7.14
CA THR A 84 19.02 10.70 6.68
C THR A 84 17.68 9.98 6.42
N LEU A 85 17.71 8.82 5.77
CA LEU A 85 16.52 8.01 5.52
C LEU A 85 15.85 7.58 6.82
N LYS A 86 16.65 7.09 7.79
CA LYS A 86 16.14 6.71 9.11
C LYS A 86 15.49 7.88 9.84
N ASP A 87 16.12 9.04 9.84
CA ASP A 87 15.60 10.23 10.52
C ASP A 87 14.29 10.72 9.89
N LEU A 88 14.19 10.68 8.56
CA LEU A 88 12.97 11.06 7.84
C LEU A 88 11.82 10.05 8.05
N ARG A 89 12.11 8.76 8.15
CA ARG A 89 11.10 7.75 8.53
C ARG A 89 10.50 8.04 9.91
N ILE A 90 11.37 8.29 10.89
CA ILE A 90 10.93 8.60 12.27
C ILE A 90 10.08 9.87 12.26
N LEU A 91 10.57 10.93 11.64
CA LEU A 91 9.88 12.21 11.60
C LEU A 91 8.51 12.12 10.90
N LEU A 92 8.43 11.39 9.76
CA LEU A 92 7.16 11.18 9.08
C LEU A 92 6.18 10.40 9.95
N LYS A 93 6.63 9.32 10.59
CA LYS A 93 5.80 8.52 11.48
C LYS A 93 5.26 9.32 12.66
N GLU A 94 6.13 10.08 13.32
CA GLU A 94 5.72 10.97 14.44
C GLU A 94 4.64 11.95 13.98
N LYS A 95 4.84 12.59 12.83
CA LYS A 95 3.86 13.53 12.27
C LYS A 95 2.52 12.86 11.96
N LEU A 96 2.52 11.70 11.32
CA LEU A 96 1.29 10.96 10.99
C LEU A 96 0.52 10.55 12.25
N LEU A 97 1.23 10.16 13.31
CA LEU A 97 0.64 9.80 14.60
C LEU A 97 0.13 11.02 15.36
N GLU A 98 0.82 12.16 15.29
CA GLU A 98 0.38 13.42 15.87
C GLU A 98 -0.94 13.91 15.24
N GLU A 99 -1.03 13.83 13.91
CA GLU A 99 -2.21 14.21 13.15
C GLU A 99 -3.36 13.18 13.25
N ASN A 100 -3.11 11.99 13.83
CA ASN A 100 -4.05 10.87 13.89
C ASN A 100 -4.54 10.47 12.49
N ASP A 101 -3.63 10.25 11.56
CA ASP A 101 -3.90 10.01 10.13
C ASP A 101 -4.80 8.78 9.92
N LEU A 102 -6.03 9.05 9.47
CA LEU A 102 -7.04 8.01 9.17
C LEU A 102 -6.72 7.18 7.93
N GLY A 103 -5.71 7.52 7.15
CA GLY A 103 -5.27 6.69 6.03
C GLY A 103 -4.75 5.30 6.43
N PHE A 104 -4.56 5.03 7.73
CA PHE A 104 -4.32 3.68 8.24
C PHE A 104 -5.59 2.86 8.46
N TYR A 105 -6.76 3.46 8.35
CA TYR A 105 -8.04 2.74 8.30
C TYR A 105 -8.42 2.46 6.84
N PRO A 106 -8.92 1.27 6.50
CA PRO A 106 -9.67 1.08 5.26
C PRO A 106 -10.82 2.09 5.20
N GLU A 107 -11.03 2.72 4.04
CA GLU A 107 -11.99 3.82 3.91
C GLU A 107 -13.41 3.43 4.35
N CYS A 108 -13.83 2.22 4.03
CA CYS A 108 -15.12 1.68 4.45
C CYS A 108 -15.30 1.66 5.96
N VAL A 109 -14.23 1.40 6.73
CA VAL A 109 -14.31 1.30 8.20
C VAL A 109 -14.45 2.67 8.86
N TRP A 110 -13.62 3.66 8.46
CA TRP A 110 -13.71 4.97 9.12
C TRP A 110 -14.91 5.80 8.61
N LEU A 111 -15.36 5.61 7.37
CA LEU A 111 -16.61 6.22 6.88
C LEU A 111 -17.81 5.73 7.68
N GLU A 112 -17.90 4.45 7.95
CA GLU A 112 -19.00 3.90 8.75
C GLU A 112 -19.01 4.40 10.19
N GLN A 113 -17.84 4.55 10.81
CA GLN A 113 -17.70 4.81 12.26
C GLN A 113 -17.36 6.26 12.62
N GLY A 114 -16.84 7.03 11.69
CA GLY A 114 -16.24 8.34 11.95
C GLY A 114 -16.61 9.46 10.98
N GLU A 115 -17.47 9.22 9.98
CA GLU A 115 -17.80 10.19 8.95
C GLU A 115 -18.29 11.53 9.51
N GLN A 116 -19.12 11.50 10.56
CA GLN A 116 -19.68 12.73 11.15
C GLN A 116 -18.63 13.62 11.83
N ASN A 117 -17.55 13.02 12.38
CA ASN A 117 -16.47 13.77 12.97
C ASN A 117 -15.14 12.99 12.88
N PRO A 118 -14.47 13.02 11.71
CA PRO A 118 -13.22 12.30 11.47
C PRO A 118 -12.12 12.66 12.47
N THR A 119 -12.01 13.93 12.83
CA THR A 119 -11.00 14.40 13.80
C THR A 119 -11.20 13.76 15.19
N SER A 120 -12.45 13.71 15.66
CA SER A 120 -12.77 13.06 16.95
C SER A 120 -12.54 11.55 16.88
N PHE A 121 -12.91 10.92 15.77
CA PHE A 121 -12.68 9.50 15.55
C PHE A 121 -11.18 9.18 15.58
N GLY A 122 -10.35 9.93 14.86
CA GLY A 122 -8.90 9.77 14.85
C GLY A 122 -8.29 9.90 16.25
N LYS A 123 -8.66 10.94 17.00
CA LYS A 123 -8.19 11.15 18.37
C LYS A 123 -8.54 10.00 19.32
N LYS A 124 -9.78 9.46 19.22
CA LYS A 124 -10.24 8.33 20.03
C LYS A 124 -9.52 7.02 19.69
N ASN A 125 -9.06 6.89 18.47
CA ASN A 125 -8.45 5.67 17.96
C ASN A 125 -6.94 5.77 17.75
N LYS A 126 -6.27 6.71 18.40
CA LYS A 126 -4.83 6.96 18.25
C LYS A 126 -3.97 5.69 18.42
N ASP A 127 -4.26 4.88 19.43
CA ASP A 127 -3.49 3.65 19.69
C ASP A 127 -3.69 2.60 18.57
N LYS A 128 -4.89 2.53 18.00
CA LYS A 128 -5.18 1.67 16.85
C LYS A 128 -4.44 2.16 15.60
N ILE A 129 -4.49 3.47 15.32
CA ILE A 129 -3.76 4.09 14.22
C ILE A 129 -2.27 3.76 14.32
N LYS A 130 -1.69 3.91 15.52
CA LYS A 130 -0.30 3.53 15.75
C LYS A 130 -0.05 2.05 15.43
N LYS A 131 -0.91 1.16 15.90
CA LYS A 131 -0.77 -0.29 15.69
C LYS A 131 -0.87 -0.66 14.21
N TYR A 132 -1.80 -0.06 13.46
CA TYR A 132 -1.93 -0.27 12.02
C TYR A 132 -0.73 0.26 11.24
N SER A 133 -0.23 1.44 11.64
CA SER A 133 1.02 1.99 11.10
C SER A 133 2.22 1.07 11.36
N ASP A 134 2.33 0.51 12.58
CA ASP A 134 3.41 -0.43 12.92
C ASP A 134 3.35 -1.70 12.06
N ILE A 135 2.14 -2.19 11.72
CA ILE A 135 1.99 -3.34 10.83
C ILE A 135 2.34 -2.96 9.39
N ALA A 136 1.87 -1.81 8.89
CA ALA A 136 2.18 -1.33 7.54
C ALA A 136 3.70 -1.16 7.33
N ASP A 137 4.41 -0.67 8.33
CA ASP A 137 5.86 -0.45 8.28
C ASP A 137 6.68 -1.76 8.16
N LEU A 138 6.07 -2.93 8.39
CA LEU A 138 6.75 -4.22 8.26
C LEU A 138 7.24 -4.47 6.83
N GLU A 139 6.63 -3.87 5.82
CA GLU A 139 7.06 -3.99 4.42
C GLU A 139 8.45 -3.36 4.16
N MET A 140 8.92 -2.48 5.06
CA MET A 140 10.25 -1.87 4.99
C MET A 140 11.36 -2.74 5.61
N SER A 141 10.99 -3.89 6.19
CA SER A 141 11.91 -4.87 6.77
C SER A 141 12.13 -6.04 5.82
N SER A 142 13.09 -6.91 6.12
CA SER A 142 13.16 -8.21 5.45
C SER A 142 11.96 -9.09 5.85
N PHE A 143 11.48 -9.94 4.94
CA PHE A 143 10.39 -10.87 5.27
C PHE A 143 10.69 -11.72 6.51
N ARG A 144 11.93 -12.17 6.65
CA ARG A 144 12.39 -12.98 7.80
C ARG A 144 12.14 -12.26 9.14
N GLU A 145 12.43 -10.96 9.20
CA GLU A 145 12.24 -10.15 10.40
C GLU A 145 10.77 -9.82 10.63
N ALA A 146 10.04 -9.51 9.57
CA ALA A 146 8.63 -9.12 9.61
C ALA A 146 7.67 -10.30 9.89
N LYS A 147 8.02 -11.52 9.47
CA LYS A 147 7.15 -12.71 9.50
C LYS A 147 6.42 -12.95 10.83
N PRO A 148 7.06 -12.92 12.02
CA PRO A 148 6.34 -13.16 13.27
C PRO A 148 5.24 -12.13 13.55
N ALA A 149 5.49 -10.86 13.24
CA ALA A 149 4.54 -9.78 13.41
C ALA A 149 3.39 -9.84 12.38
N ILE A 150 3.70 -10.21 11.14
CA ILE A 150 2.70 -10.44 10.09
C ILE A 150 1.78 -11.60 10.50
N CYS A 151 2.31 -12.73 10.94
CA CYS A 151 1.52 -13.88 11.39
C CYS A 151 0.56 -13.48 12.52
N LYS A 152 1.04 -12.68 13.48
CA LYS A 152 0.20 -12.13 14.56
C LYS A 152 -0.91 -11.22 14.03
N ALA A 153 -0.62 -10.39 13.03
CA ALA A 153 -1.61 -9.51 12.42
C ALA A 153 -2.68 -10.30 11.66
N LEU A 154 -2.30 -11.31 10.87
CA LEU A 154 -3.23 -12.16 10.11
C LEU A 154 -4.21 -12.92 11.02
N THR A 155 -3.82 -13.25 12.25
CA THR A 155 -4.65 -14.00 13.22
C THR A 155 -5.31 -13.11 14.27
N SER A 156 -5.24 -11.79 14.10
CA SER A 156 -5.80 -10.84 15.05
C SER A 156 -7.35 -10.87 15.06
N SER A 157 -7.95 -10.58 16.22
CA SER A 157 -9.39 -10.33 16.32
C SER A 157 -9.83 -9.02 15.65
N ASP A 158 -8.90 -8.06 15.47
CA ASP A 158 -9.17 -6.79 14.79
C ASP A 158 -9.07 -6.97 13.25
N PRO A 159 -10.16 -6.74 12.51
CA PRO A 159 -10.15 -6.93 11.06
C PRO A 159 -9.21 -5.97 10.31
N VAL A 160 -8.94 -4.79 10.84
CA VAL A 160 -8.00 -3.85 10.22
C VAL A 160 -6.56 -4.34 10.36
N GLU A 161 -6.21 -5.01 11.46
CA GLU A 161 -4.91 -5.67 11.59
C GLU A 161 -4.76 -6.81 10.58
N ARG A 162 -5.81 -7.64 10.40
CA ARG A 162 -5.79 -8.72 9.40
C ARG A 162 -5.65 -8.16 7.98
N TYR A 163 -6.35 -7.07 7.68
CA TYR A 163 -6.24 -6.35 6.41
C TYR A 163 -4.81 -5.88 6.13
N TRP A 164 -4.16 -5.25 7.12
CA TRP A 164 -2.77 -4.80 6.97
C TRP A 164 -1.80 -5.98 6.89
N GLY A 165 -2.01 -7.04 7.68
CA GLY A 165 -1.23 -8.27 7.59
C GLY A 165 -1.24 -8.87 6.18
N ALA A 166 -2.44 -8.97 5.58
CA ALA A 166 -2.59 -9.45 4.20
C ALA A 166 -1.98 -8.47 3.17
N THR A 167 -2.11 -7.15 3.38
CA THR A 167 -1.51 -6.13 2.52
C THR A 167 0.01 -6.24 2.51
N VAL A 168 0.63 -6.41 3.67
CA VAL A 168 2.08 -6.58 3.80
C VAL A 168 2.54 -7.90 3.18
N CYS A 169 1.77 -8.99 3.32
CA CYS A 169 2.07 -10.24 2.60
C CYS A 169 2.07 -10.05 1.08
N ALA A 170 1.12 -9.26 0.56
CA ALA A 170 1.07 -8.96 -0.88
C ALA A 170 2.31 -8.19 -1.36
N SER A 171 2.90 -7.31 -0.55
CA SER A 171 4.13 -6.60 -0.93
C SER A 171 5.35 -7.52 -1.00
N PHE A 172 5.41 -8.56 -0.16
CA PHE A 172 6.47 -9.58 -0.21
C PHE A 172 6.27 -10.64 -1.32
N GLY A 173 5.06 -10.78 -1.85
CA GLY A 173 4.77 -11.74 -2.92
C GLY A 173 5.17 -13.17 -2.56
N GLU A 174 5.96 -13.83 -3.40
CA GLU A 174 6.38 -15.24 -3.22
C GLU A 174 7.19 -15.49 -1.93
N GLU A 175 7.91 -14.50 -1.40
CA GLU A 175 8.63 -14.66 -0.13
C GLU A 175 7.69 -14.99 1.02
N ALA A 176 6.45 -14.47 0.99
CA ALA A 176 5.46 -14.69 2.02
C ALA A 176 4.72 -16.04 1.91
N VAL A 177 5.10 -16.95 0.98
CA VAL A 177 4.42 -18.24 0.74
C VAL A 177 4.33 -19.11 1.99
N SER A 178 5.23 -18.95 2.95
CA SER A 178 5.19 -19.69 4.23
C SER A 178 4.05 -19.25 5.16
N LEU A 179 3.29 -18.20 4.81
CA LEU A 179 2.06 -17.73 5.48
C LEU A 179 0.80 -18.06 4.67
N TYR A 180 0.91 -18.97 3.70
CA TYR A 180 -0.20 -19.38 2.84
C TYR A 180 -1.44 -19.82 3.64
N LYS A 181 -1.25 -20.64 4.69
CA LYS A 181 -2.35 -21.20 5.48
C LYS A 181 -3.14 -20.11 6.23
N GLU A 182 -2.45 -19.15 6.81
CA GLU A 182 -3.04 -18.01 7.51
C GLU A 182 -3.84 -17.14 6.53
N LEU A 183 -3.29 -16.88 5.35
CA LEU A 183 -4.00 -16.14 4.29
C LEU A 183 -5.18 -16.90 3.72
N GLU A 184 -5.07 -18.22 3.53
CA GLU A 184 -6.17 -19.07 3.05
C GLU A 184 -7.37 -19.03 4.01
N GLN A 185 -7.14 -19.01 5.32
CA GLN A 185 -8.20 -18.87 6.31
C GLN A 185 -8.95 -17.53 6.15
N LEU A 186 -8.27 -16.46 5.75
CA LEU A 186 -8.89 -15.15 5.54
C LEU A 186 -9.79 -15.10 4.29
N LEU A 187 -9.77 -16.09 3.40
CA LEU A 187 -10.77 -16.22 2.34
C LEU A 187 -12.18 -16.46 2.89
N GLY A 188 -12.27 -16.99 4.10
CA GLY A 188 -13.53 -17.15 4.86
C GLY A 188 -13.82 -16.01 5.85
N ASP A 189 -13.06 -14.92 5.84
CA ASP A 189 -13.25 -13.82 6.80
C ASP A 189 -14.65 -13.20 6.70
N SER A 190 -15.19 -12.75 7.83
CA SER A 190 -16.49 -12.08 7.87
C SER A 190 -16.51 -10.70 7.21
N GLN A 191 -15.32 -10.07 7.04
CA GLN A 191 -15.17 -8.77 6.43
C GLN A 191 -14.70 -8.89 4.98
N ALA A 192 -15.49 -8.36 4.06
CA ALA A 192 -15.21 -8.48 2.63
C ALA A 192 -13.91 -7.79 2.22
N PHE A 193 -13.56 -6.67 2.85
CA PHE A 193 -12.29 -5.98 2.60
C PHE A 193 -11.08 -6.78 3.07
N VAL A 194 -11.20 -7.64 4.09
CA VAL A 194 -10.14 -8.55 4.52
C VAL A 194 -9.99 -9.70 3.51
N LYS A 195 -11.11 -10.33 3.09
CA LYS A 195 -11.11 -11.35 2.03
C LYS A 195 -10.38 -10.84 0.78
N SER A 196 -10.73 -9.64 0.33
CA SER A 196 -10.15 -9.03 -0.87
C SER A 196 -8.62 -8.92 -0.77
N ARG A 197 -8.09 -8.45 0.35
CA ARG A 197 -6.63 -8.35 0.56
C ARG A 197 -5.95 -9.71 0.64
N ALA A 198 -6.58 -10.70 1.25
CA ALA A 198 -6.06 -12.06 1.26
C ALA A 198 -5.98 -12.65 -0.16
N VAL A 199 -7.00 -12.40 -0.99
CA VAL A 199 -6.98 -12.79 -2.41
C VAL A 199 -5.82 -12.12 -3.16
N VAL A 200 -5.60 -10.82 -2.97
CA VAL A 200 -4.48 -10.10 -3.57
C VAL A 200 -3.15 -10.76 -3.19
N ALA A 201 -2.94 -11.02 -1.90
CA ALA A 201 -1.71 -11.66 -1.42
C ALA A 201 -1.50 -13.06 -2.02
N LEU A 202 -2.53 -13.90 -2.00
CA LEU A 202 -2.47 -15.26 -2.54
C LEU A 202 -2.30 -15.29 -4.06
N SER A 203 -2.91 -14.34 -4.78
CA SER A 203 -2.73 -14.21 -6.25
C SER A 203 -1.30 -13.84 -6.61
N ARG A 204 -0.69 -12.93 -5.87
CA ARG A 204 0.73 -12.56 -6.05
C ARG A 204 1.70 -13.71 -5.72
N MET A 205 1.27 -14.66 -4.89
CA MET A 205 1.99 -15.91 -4.64
C MET A 205 1.72 -16.99 -5.69
N GLY A 206 0.86 -16.74 -6.69
CA GLY A 206 0.42 -17.73 -7.67
C GLY A 206 -0.40 -18.88 -7.08
N LYS A 207 -1.08 -18.66 -5.94
CA LYS A 207 -1.75 -19.72 -5.18
C LYS A 207 -3.27 -19.76 -5.35
N VAL A 208 -3.89 -18.73 -5.88
CA VAL A 208 -5.34 -18.66 -6.05
C VAL A 208 -5.71 -17.97 -7.37
N ASN A 209 -6.80 -18.44 -7.99
CA ASN A 209 -7.47 -17.67 -9.04
C ASN A 209 -8.40 -16.65 -8.37
N PRO A 210 -8.18 -15.34 -8.55
CA PRO A 210 -8.88 -14.32 -7.81
C PRO A 210 -10.37 -14.19 -8.17
N VAL A 211 -10.78 -14.59 -9.38
CA VAL A 211 -12.08 -14.23 -9.96
C VAL A 211 -13.27 -14.65 -9.09
N ALA A 212 -13.31 -15.90 -8.66
CA ALA A 212 -14.45 -16.43 -7.89
C ALA A 212 -14.57 -15.74 -6.52
N VAL A 213 -13.47 -15.63 -5.79
CA VAL A 213 -13.47 -15.08 -4.43
C VAL A 213 -13.70 -13.56 -4.44
N MET A 214 -13.14 -12.83 -5.43
CA MET A 214 -13.42 -11.39 -5.59
C MET A 214 -14.90 -11.13 -5.92
N LYS A 215 -15.51 -11.97 -6.77
CA LYS A 215 -16.95 -11.90 -7.05
C LYS A 215 -17.78 -12.12 -5.78
N GLU A 216 -17.45 -13.12 -4.97
CA GLU A 216 -18.10 -13.36 -3.69
C GLU A 216 -17.92 -12.18 -2.73
N ALA A 217 -16.68 -11.65 -2.59
CA ALA A 217 -16.42 -10.50 -1.74
C ALA A 217 -17.26 -9.28 -2.14
N LEU A 218 -17.43 -9.01 -3.44
CA LEU A 218 -18.30 -7.92 -3.93
C LEU A 218 -19.78 -8.17 -3.57
N GLN A 219 -20.25 -9.42 -3.60
CA GLN A 219 -21.65 -9.74 -3.29
C GLN A 219 -21.99 -9.57 -1.81
N VAL A 220 -20.99 -9.73 -0.92
CA VAL A 220 -21.19 -9.63 0.53
C VAL A 220 -20.71 -8.30 1.12
N ALA A 221 -20.22 -7.40 0.27
CA ALA A 221 -19.76 -6.07 0.70
C ALA A 221 -20.89 -5.30 1.36
N GLY A 222 -20.63 -4.78 2.58
CA GLY A 222 -21.64 -4.11 3.42
C GLY A 222 -21.91 -2.66 3.02
N SER A 223 -21.06 -2.05 2.17
CA SER A 223 -21.20 -0.64 1.77
C SER A 223 -20.62 -0.37 0.38
N GLY A 224 -21.01 0.78 -0.20
CA GLY A 224 -20.44 1.26 -1.46
C GLY A 224 -18.92 1.54 -1.36
N ALA A 225 -18.46 2.03 -0.21
CA ALA A 225 -17.04 2.27 0.04
C ALA A 225 -16.26 0.93 0.09
N GLU A 226 -16.82 -0.10 0.71
CA GLU A 226 -16.21 -1.43 0.73
C GLU A 226 -16.19 -2.06 -0.67
N SER A 227 -17.30 -1.94 -1.42
CA SER A 227 -17.35 -2.39 -2.82
C SER A 227 -16.30 -1.68 -3.67
N LEU A 228 -16.12 -0.38 -3.50
CA LEU A 228 -15.09 0.39 -4.22
C LEU A 228 -13.67 -0.09 -3.88
N LEU A 229 -13.39 -0.39 -2.61
CA LEU A 229 -12.10 -0.94 -2.19
C LEU A 229 -11.83 -2.29 -2.89
N ILE A 230 -12.82 -3.18 -2.94
CA ILE A 230 -12.70 -4.49 -3.61
C ILE A 230 -12.53 -4.32 -5.13
N LEU A 231 -13.26 -3.39 -5.76
CA LEU A 231 -13.08 -3.08 -7.19
C LEU A 231 -11.67 -2.56 -7.48
N ASN A 232 -11.10 -1.81 -6.55
CA ASN A 232 -9.71 -1.36 -6.65
C ASN A 232 -8.72 -2.53 -6.63
N ASP A 233 -8.97 -3.51 -5.78
CA ASP A 233 -8.15 -4.73 -5.70
C ASP A 233 -8.27 -5.58 -6.97
N ILE A 234 -9.48 -5.67 -7.55
CA ILE A 234 -9.71 -6.35 -8.83
C ILE A 234 -8.95 -5.64 -9.96
N THR A 235 -9.03 -4.31 -10.02
CA THR A 235 -8.30 -3.52 -11.03
C THR A 235 -6.79 -3.72 -10.90
N TYR A 236 -6.29 -3.72 -9.68
CA TYR A 236 -4.88 -3.97 -9.40
C TYR A 236 -4.41 -5.32 -9.92
N LEU A 237 -5.17 -6.40 -9.66
CA LEU A 237 -4.85 -7.76 -10.13
C LEU A 237 -4.99 -7.93 -11.64
N HIS A 238 -5.81 -7.10 -12.31
CA HIS A 238 -5.96 -7.13 -13.76
C HIS A 238 -4.79 -6.44 -14.48
N GLU A 239 -4.15 -5.46 -13.83
CA GLU A 239 -3.04 -4.70 -14.41
C GLU A 239 -1.66 -5.37 -14.21
N GLU A 240 -1.56 -6.39 -13.37
CA GLU A 240 -0.37 -7.23 -13.16
C GLU A 240 -0.34 -8.44 -14.10
#